data_3f2301cab37a138c17f08834b13c6a97
#
_entry.id   3f2301cab37a138c17f08834b13c6a97
#
_cell.length_a   1.000
_cell.length_b   1.000
_cell.length_c   1.000
_cell.angle_alpha   90.00
_cell.angle_beta   90.00
_cell.angle_gamma   90.00
#
_symmetry.space_group_name_H-M   'P 1'
#
loop_
_entity.id
_entity.type
_entity.pdbx_description
1 polymer ?
#
loop_
_entity_poly.entity_id
_entity_poly.type
_entity_poly.pdbx_seq_one_letter_code
_entity_poly.pdbx_strand_id
1 'polypeptide(L)'
;MPRLIFSVAFALLLSALANAQGRATFTVGTATAARGQKATGTIEVPAGSDAALSIPVAVFHGAKPGPVLALVAGAHGTEYTSIIALERLIVTLDPAQISGTVIIVPLINIQSFEQKVPHLNPVDKKSMNRWYPGKMDGTQTDRASYMITKQVVEQCDHLIDLHGGDLDESLRPYSYWTRTGNEPQDRISREMVLAFGLDHIIISTERPKDPKASRYLENTATTRGKPSITAEAGHAGTVEPEDLSALIDGCLSVMRYLKMLPGAPSPIEHPVWVEKIVTITSDQTGIFYPLVKRGTYVEQGMKVGYVTDYVGKTIFEARASAAGVVLYICAVPSMIKGATIANVGVVAAQNK
;
A
#
# COMPACT_ATOMS: atom_id res chain seq x y z
N MET A 1 -9.61 -43.96 0.66
CA MET A 1 -9.82 -42.94 1.72
C MET A 1 -9.68 -41.50 1.20
N PRO A 2 -10.35 -41.05 0.12
CA PRO A 2 -10.28 -39.61 -0.29
C PRO A 2 -11.52 -38.76 0.06
N ARG A 3 -12.55 -39.34 0.72
CA ARG A 3 -13.79 -38.57 0.99
C ARG A 3 -13.76 -37.67 2.25
N LEU A 4 -12.82 -37.86 3.17
CA LEU A 4 -12.76 -37.08 4.43
C LEU A 4 -12.12 -35.70 4.28
N ILE A 5 -11.20 -35.50 3.33
CA ILE A 5 -10.46 -34.24 3.16
C ILE A 5 -11.34 -33.16 2.51
N PHE A 6 -12.25 -33.53 1.60
CA PHE A 6 -13.19 -32.57 0.98
C PHE A 6 -14.23 -32.03 1.97
N SER A 7 -14.65 -32.84 2.94
CA SER A 7 -15.66 -32.43 3.92
C SER A 7 -15.13 -31.45 4.96
N VAL A 8 -13.85 -31.53 5.33
CA VAL A 8 -13.24 -30.61 6.30
C VAL A 8 -12.98 -29.23 5.68
N ALA A 9 -12.51 -29.16 4.44
CA ALA A 9 -12.31 -27.89 3.74
C ALA A 9 -13.63 -27.15 3.47
N PHE A 10 -14.70 -27.87 3.15
CA PHE A 10 -16.03 -27.28 2.93
C PHE A 10 -16.68 -26.84 4.25
N ALA A 11 -16.43 -27.54 5.35
CA ALA A 11 -16.91 -27.16 6.70
C ALA A 11 -16.17 -25.94 7.25
N LEU A 12 -14.87 -25.77 6.96
CA LEU A 12 -14.09 -24.59 7.35
C LEU A 12 -14.50 -23.34 6.58
N LEU A 13 -14.82 -23.48 5.28
CA LEU A 13 -15.39 -22.39 4.46
C LEU A 13 -16.80 -21.99 4.93
N LEU A 14 -17.63 -22.94 5.30
CA LEU A 14 -18.97 -22.68 5.85
C LEU A 14 -18.91 -22.02 7.24
N SER A 15 -17.95 -22.38 8.08
CA SER A 15 -17.77 -21.77 9.41
C SER A 15 -17.20 -20.34 9.34
N ALA A 16 -16.34 -20.04 8.39
CA ALA A 16 -15.87 -18.67 8.14
C ALA A 16 -17.00 -17.75 7.60
N LEU A 17 -17.81 -18.27 6.67
CA LEU A 17 -19.00 -17.58 6.16
C LEU A 17 -20.07 -17.39 7.24
N ALA A 18 -20.28 -18.38 8.12
CA ALA A 18 -21.26 -18.31 9.22
C ALA A 18 -20.86 -17.28 10.27
N ASN A 19 -19.57 -17.10 10.57
CA ASN A 19 -19.09 -16.06 11.48
C ASN A 19 -19.24 -14.63 10.91
N ALA A 20 -19.17 -14.44 9.59
CA ALA A 20 -19.44 -13.16 8.95
C ALA A 20 -20.96 -12.84 8.86
N GLN A 21 -21.80 -13.88 8.83
CA GLN A 21 -23.24 -13.74 8.66
C GLN A 21 -24.02 -13.24 9.88
N GLY A 22 -23.43 -13.32 11.09
CA GLY A 22 -24.14 -13.10 12.35
C GLY A 22 -23.80 -11.85 13.15
N ARG A 23 -22.75 -11.10 12.78
CA ARG A 23 -22.33 -9.96 13.60
C ARG A 23 -23.31 -8.78 13.45
N ALA A 24 -23.96 -8.39 14.55
CA ALA A 24 -24.81 -7.20 14.60
C ALA A 24 -23.99 -5.90 14.51
N THR A 25 -22.74 -5.94 15.00
CA THR A 25 -21.79 -4.82 15.01
C THR A 25 -20.40 -5.27 14.60
N PHE A 26 -19.60 -4.33 14.10
CA PHE A 26 -18.16 -4.54 13.84
C PHE A 26 -17.35 -3.42 14.51
N THR A 27 -16.30 -3.77 15.23
CA THR A 27 -15.51 -2.83 16.04
C THR A 27 -14.05 -2.85 15.64
N VAL A 28 -13.47 -1.67 15.42
CA VAL A 28 -12.03 -1.43 15.29
C VAL A 28 -11.66 -0.22 16.15
N GLY A 29 -10.76 -0.41 17.11
CA GLY A 29 -10.47 0.63 18.09
C GLY A 29 -11.73 1.08 18.82
N THR A 30 -12.00 2.38 18.81
CA THR A 30 -13.22 2.98 19.39
C THR A 30 -14.39 3.05 18.41
N ALA A 31 -14.18 2.77 17.12
CA ALA A 31 -15.21 2.78 16.10
C ALA A 31 -16.02 1.48 16.13
N THR A 32 -17.30 1.56 16.50
CA THR A 32 -18.26 0.44 16.47
C THR A 32 -19.42 0.77 15.55
N ALA A 33 -19.49 0.08 14.42
CA ALA A 33 -20.56 0.24 13.43
C ALA A 33 -21.62 -0.86 13.56
N ALA A 34 -22.89 -0.51 13.64
CA ALA A 34 -23.98 -1.43 13.48
C ALA A 34 -24.15 -1.82 12.00
N ARG A 35 -24.83 -2.95 11.73
CA ARG A 35 -25.12 -3.40 10.36
C ARG A 35 -25.82 -2.32 9.54
N GLY A 36 -25.33 -2.05 8.33
CA GLY A 36 -25.80 -1.00 7.44
C GLY A 36 -25.38 0.41 7.88
N GLN A 37 -24.45 0.54 8.80
CA GLN A 37 -24.01 1.84 9.35
C GLN A 37 -22.50 2.05 9.18
N LYS A 38 -22.11 3.32 9.27
CA LYS A 38 -20.72 3.78 9.39
C LYS A 38 -20.46 4.28 10.80
N ALA A 39 -19.28 4.01 11.34
CA ALA A 39 -18.76 4.63 12.54
C ALA A 39 -17.34 5.11 12.31
N THR A 40 -16.95 6.21 12.94
CA THR A 40 -15.59 6.71 12.98
C THR A 40 -15.10 6.71 14.41
N GLY A 41 -13.78 6.57 14.59
CA GLY A 41 -13.14 6.56 15.90
C GLY A 41 -11.64 6.53 15.75
N THR A 42 -10.95 5.98 16.73
CA THR A 42 -9.49 5.91 16.78
C THR A 42 -9.00 4.54 17.21
N ILE A 43 -7.84 4.15 16.71
CA ILE A 43 -7.05 3.04 17.26
C ILE A 43 -6.05 3.68 18.21
N GLU A 44 -6.23 3.45 19.51
CA GLU A 44 -5.38 4.02 20.54
C GLU A 44 -4.06 3.26 20.66
N VAL A 45 -2.96 3.98 20.49
CA VAL A 45 -1.61 3.50 20.74
C VAL A 45 -1.16 4.07 22.09
N PRO A 46 -1.07 3.27 23.15
CA PRO A 46 -0.76 3.77 24.47
C PRO A 46 0.66 4.39 24.53
N ALA A 47 0.88 5.26 25.49
CA ALA A 47 2.22 5.79 25.78
C ALA A 47 3.17 4.64 26.18
N GLY A 48 4.47 4.83 25.90
CA GLY A 48 5.54 3.92 26.29
C GLY A 48 6.83 4.71 26.53
N SER A 49 7.89 4.40 25.79
CA SER A 49 9.09 5.24 25.72
C SER A 49 8.81 6.62 25.13
N ASP A 50 7.77 6.73 24.30
CA ASP A 50 7.32 7.92 23.61
C ASP A 50 5.84 8.19 23.93
N ALA A 51 5.34 9.35 23.48
CA ALA A 51 3.95 9.74 23.68
C ALA A 51 2.94 8.74 23.06
N ALA A 52 1.72 8.74 23.60
CA ALA A 52 0.58 8.06 22.99
C ALA A 52 0.26 8.64 21.62
N LEU A 53 -0.45 7.85 20.80
CA LEU A 53 -0.91 8.22 19.47
C LEU A 53 -2.33 7.69 19.26
N SER A 54 -3.22 8.49 18.68
CA SER A 54 -4.57 8.09 18.29
C SER A 54 -4.66 8.06 16.77
N ILE A 55 -4.77 6.88 16.17
CA ILE A 55 -4.81 6.67 14.71
C ILE A 55 -6.28 6.70 14.26
N PRO A 56 -6.69 7.58 13.32
CA PRO A 56 -8.07 7.65 12.85
C PRO A 56 -8.48 6.38 12.10
N VAL A 57 -9.71 5.93 12.33
CA VAL A 57 -10.30 4.78 11.66
C VAL A 57 -11.77 5.01 11.36
N ALA A 58 -12.22 4.54 10.19
CA ALA A 58 -13.64 4.44 9.85
C ALA A 58 -13.99 2.97 9.59
N VAL A 59 -15.14 2.54 10.06
CA VAL A 59 -15.70 1.20 9.86
C VAL A 59 -17.04 1.35 9.14
N PHE A 60 -17.16 0.74 7.97
CA PHE A 60 -18.40 0.60 7.23
C PHE A 60 -18.88 -0.85 7.38
N HIS A 61 -19.81 -1.10 8.26
CA HIS A 61 -20.40 -2.44 8.41
C HIS A 61 -21.62 -2.55 7.51
N GLY A 62 -21.41 -3.12 6.32
CA GLY A 62 -22.39 -3.18 5.25
C GLY A 62 -23.71 -3.86 5.63
N ALA A 63 -24.76 -3.52 4.89
CA ALA A 63 -26.10 -4.06 5.13
C ALA A 63 -26.24 -5.56 4.86
N LYS A 64 -25.35 -6.11 4.00
CA LYS A 64 -25.35 -7.52 3.60
C LYS A 64 -24.09 -8.23 4.08
N PRO A 65 -24.15 -9.56 4.30
CA PRO A 65 -22.95 -10.36 4.56
C PRO A 65 -21.92 -10.27 3.42
N GLY A 66 -20.64 -10.39 3.75
CA GLY A 66 -19.54 -10.39 2.78
C GLY A 66 -18.19 -10.37 3.49
N PRO A 67 -17.09 -10.24 2.74
CA PRO A 67 -15.74 -10.21 3.29
C PRO A 67 -15.43 -8.92 4.04
N VAL A 68 -14.34 -8.92 4.79
CA VAL A 68 -13.76 -7.75 5.44
C VAL A 68 -12.56 -7.26 4.62
N LEU A 69 -12.65 -6.07 4.05
CA LEU A 69 -11.57 -5.41 3.33
C LEU A 69 -10.98 -4.28 4.18
N ALA A 70 -9.67 -4.29 4.36
CA ALA A 70 -8.94 -3.17 4.94
C ALA A 70 -8.30 -2.31 3.84
N LEU A 71 -8.54 -1.00 3.89
CA LEU A 71 -7.89 0.04 3.10
C LEU A 71 -7.04 0.87 4.06
N VAL A 72 -5.74 0.93 3.84
CA VAL A 72 -4.81 1.56 4.76
C VAL A 72 -3.87 2.48 4.01
N ALA A 73 -3.64 3.69 4.53
CA ALA A 73 -2.73 4.67 3.94
C ALA A 73 -1.93 5.42 5.03
N GLY A 74 -1.01 6.26 4.60
CA GLY A 74 -0.28 7.18 5.47
C GLY A 74 0.70 6.50 6.42
N ALA A 75 1.26 5.35 6.05
CA ALA A 75 2.46 4.79 6.67
C ALA A 75 3.63 5.79 6.57
N HIS A 76 3.70 6.51 5.44
CA HIS A 76 4.47 7.73 5.27
C HIS A 76 3.45 8.89 5.21
N GLY A 77 3.54 9.81 6.18
CA GLY A 77 2.49 10.82 6.38
C GLY A 77 2.49 11.94 5.34
N THR A 78 3.48 11.99 4.47
CA THR A 78 3.63 12.99 3.41
C THR A 78 3.27 12.46 2.01
N GLU A 79 2.80 11.23 1.91
CA GLU A 79 2.23 10.64 0.69
C GLU A 79 0.74 11.03 0.57
N TYR A 80 0.49 12.33 0.35
CA TYR A 80 -0.83 12.93 0.52
C TYR A 80 -1.90 12.35 -0.40
N THR A 81 -1.56 11.91 -1.63
CA THR A 81 -2.54 11.37 -2.58
C THR A 81 -3.28 10.16 -2.01
N SER A 82 -2.56 9.21 -1.40
CA SER A 82 -3.15 8.01 -0.81
C SER A 82 -4.03 8.33 0.40
N ILE A 83 -3.60 9.29 1.23
CA ILE A 83 -4.33 9.76 2.42
C ILE A 83 -5.65 10.41 2.00
N ILE A 84 -5.61 11.33 1.03
CA ILE A 84 -6.80 12.03 0.52
C ILE A 84 -7.73 11.07 -0.23
N ALA A 85 -7.21 10.07 -0.93
CA ALA A 85 -8.03 9.05 -1.58
C ALA A 85 -8.92 8.31 -0.55
N LEU A 86 -8.34 7.89 0.57
CA LEU A 86 -9.10 7.25 1.64
C LEU A 86 -10.03 8.21 2.38
N GLU A 87 -9.63 9.46 2.58
CA GLU A 87 -10.53 10.49 3.15
C GLU A 87 -11.75 10.67 2.26
N ARG A 88 -11.60 10.77 0.94
CA ARG A 88 -12.71 10.85 -0.02
C ARG A 88 -13.61 9.63 0.04
N LEU A 89 -13.05 8.42 0.11
CA LEU A 89 -13.84 7.18 0.27
C LEU A 89 -14.64 7.18 1.58
N ILE A 90 -14.07 7.69 2.69
CA ILE A 90 -14.81 7.82 3.97
C ILE A 90 -16.03 8.72 3.82
N VAL A 91 -15.94 9.77 3.00
CA VAL A 91 -17.06 10.69 2.79
C VAL A 91 -18.11 10.12 1.83
N THR A 92 -17.68 9.40 0.79
CA THR A 92 -18.55 9.04 -0.35
C THR A 92 -19.17 7.64 -0.26
N LEU A 93 -18.56 6.69 0.48
CA LEU A 93 -19.10 5.35 0.60
C LEU A 93 -20.40 5.31 1.40
N ASP A 94 -21.39 4.57 0.87
CA ASP A 94 -22.66 4.30 1.52
C ASP A 94 -22.71 2.88 2.09
N PRO A 95 -22.72 2.68 3.41
CA PRO A 95 -22.76 1.35 4.02
C PRO A 95 -24.00 0.55 3.65
N ALA A 96 -25.12 1.19 3.26
CA ALA A 96 -26.32 0.48 2.82
C ALA A 96 -26.11 -0.31 1.52
N GLN A 97 -25.15 0.09 0.69
CA GLN A 97 -24.82 -0.60 -0.57
C GLN A 97 -23.71 -1.64 -0.43
N ILE A 98 -23.04 -1.67 0.73
CA ILE A 98 -21.89 -2.56 0.96
C ILE A 98 -22.34 -3.96 1.39
N SER A 99 -21.74 -4.98 0.80
CA SER A 99 -21.74 -6.35 1.29
C SER A 99 -20.41 -6.64 2.02
N GLY A 100 -20.47 -7.07 3.28
CA GLY A 100 -19.29 -7.25 4.13
C GLY A 100 -18.94 -6.00 4.93
N THR A 101 -17.66 -5.83 5.24
CA THR A 101 -17.17 -4.71 6.06
C THR A 101 -15.96 -4.05 5.39
N VAL A 102 -15.91 -2.73 5.40
CA VAL A 102 -14.71 -1.98 4.99
C VAL A 102 -14.12 -1.29 6.20
N ILE A 103 -12.87 -1.55 6.49
CA ILE A 103 -12.05 -0.85 7.49
C ILE A 103 -11.19 0.15 6.73
N ILE A 104 -11.26 1.43 7.05
CA ILE A 104 -10.44 2.47 6.43
C ILE A 104 -9.59 3.14 7.50
N VAL A 105 -8.26 3.06 7.32
CA VAL A 105 -7.28 3.80 8.13
C VAL A 105 -6.59 4.80 7.18
N PRO A 106 -7.04 6.06 7.14
CA PRO A 106 -6.55 7.01 6.13
C PRO A 106 -5.14 7.52 6.43
N LEU A 107 -4.71 7.51 7.69
CA LEU A 107 -3.43 8.08 8.11
C LEU A 107 -2.92 7.39 9.37
N ILE A 108 -1.82 6.63 9.26
CA ILE A 108 -1.20 5.98 10.42
C ILE A 108 -0.18 6.90 11.08
N ASN A 109 0.73 7.48 10.29
CA ASN A 109 1.86 8.28 10.76
C ASN A 109 1.50 9.76 10.84
N ILE A 110 0.64 10.10 11.82
CA ILE A 110 0.11 11.45 12.02
C ILE A 110 1.25 12.47 12.25
N GLN A 111 2.28 12.09 13.00
CA GLN A 111 3.41 12.99 13.31
C GLN A 111 4.20 13.36 12.04
N SER A 112 4.38 12.43 11.11
CA SER A 112 4.98 12.70 9.81
C SER A 112 4.12 13.68 9.00
N PHE A 113 2.79 13.47 8.97
CA PHE A 113 1.84 14.35 8.26
C PHE A 113 1.87 15.77 8.82
N GLU A 114 1.72 15.94 10.13
CA GLU A 114 1.62 17.24 10.79
C GLU A 114 2.92 18.05 10.67
N GLN A 115 4.06 17.37 10.80
CA GLN A 115 5.40 18.00 10.76
C GLN A 115 6.00 18.02 9.35
N LYS A 116 5.35 17.43 8.35
CA LYS A 116 5.82 17.32 6.96
C LYS A 116 7.21 16.66 6.88
N VAL A 117 7.39 15.58 7.63
CA VAL A 117 8.64 14.80 7.64
C VAL A 117 8.49 13.59 6.72
N PRO A 118 9.20 13.54 5.58
CA PRO A 118 9.10 12.45 4.64
C PRO A 118 9.63 11.12 5.21
N HIS A 119 9.06 10.01 4.76
CA HIS A 119 9.48 8.62 4.99
C HIS A 119 9.51 8.15 6.44
N LEU A 120 9.65 9.02 7.43
CA LEU A 120 9.93 8.66 8.81
C LEU A 120 8.89 9.22 9.78
N ASN A 121 8.69 8.51 10.90
CA ASN A 121 8.08 9.09 12.08
C ASN A 121 9.10 10.02 12.78
N PRO A 122 8.83 11.32 12.92
CA PRO A 122 9.78 12.25 13.53
C PRO A 122 10.05 11.99 15.02
N VAL A 123 9.18 11.24 15.70
CA VAL A 123 9.32 10.90 17.12
C VAL A 123 10.48 9.93 17.36
N ASP A 124 10.55 8.86 16.57
CA ASP A 124 11.52 7.78 16.77
C ASP A 124 12.44 7.53 15.57
N LYS A 125 12.33 8.34 14.51
CA LYS A 125 13.12 8.27 13.28
C LYS A 125 13.03 6.94 12.53
N LYS A 126 11.92 6.22 12.70
CA LYS A 126 11.65 4.96 12.03
C LYS A 126 10.70 5.14 10.85
N SER A 127 10.93 4.42 9.75
CA SER A 127 9.93 4.28 8.69
C SER A 127 8.88 3.27 9.13
N MET A 128 7.62 3.69 9.25
CA MET A 128 6.54 2.81 9.72
C MET A 128 6.48 1.52 8.90
N ASN A 129 6.59 1.62 7.58
CA ASN A 129 6.54 0.47 6.66
C ASN A 129 7.86 -0.32 6.60
N ARG A 130 8.56 -0.48 7.74
CA ARG A 130 9.75 -1.33 7.94
C ARG A 130 9.72 -2.06 9.29
N TRP A 131 8.72 -1.75 10.15
CA TRP A 131 8.67 -2.20 11.54
C TRP A 131 7.45 -3.06 11.87
N TYR A 132 6.69 -3.50 10.86
CA TYR A 132 5.64 -4.49 11.06
C TYR A 132 6.24 -5.87 11.40
N PRO A 133 5.55 -6.72 12.19
CA PRO A 133 4.20 -6.55 12.74
C PRO A 133 4.13 -5.67 13.99
N GLY A 134 5.25 -5.08 14.40
CA GLY A 134 5.35 -4.25 15.59
C GLY A 134 5.43 -5.02 16.90
N LYS A 135 5.57 -4.28 17.99
CA LYS A 135 5.58 -4.81 19.38
C LYS A 135 5.19 -3.71 20.38
N MET A 136 4.54 -4.09 21.46
CA MET A 136 4.02 -3.14 22.45
C MET A 136 5.08 -2.53 23.36
N ASP A 137 6.20 -3.19 23.56
CA ASP A 137 7.34 -2.75 24.39
C ASP A 137 8.36 -1.88 23.62
N GLY A 138 8.02 -1.47 22.39
CA GLY A 138 8.87 -0.68 21.51
C GLY A 138 8.57 0.83 21.55
N THR A 139 9.14 1.53 20.56
CA THR A 139 8.89 2.95 20.30
C THR A 139 7.52 3.19 19.70
N GLN A 140 7.15 4.45 19.44
CA GLN A 140 5.82 4.80 18.90
C GLN A 140 5.51 4.06 17.60
N THR A 141 6.46 3.99 16.65
CA THR A 141 6.32 3.23 15.42
C THR A 141 6.10 1.73 15.65
N ASP A 142 6.86 1.11 16.58
CA ASP A 142 6.67 -0.30 16.91
C ASP A 142 5.27 -0.58 17.47
N ARG A 143 4.80 0.28 18.39
CA ARG A 143 3.48 0.14 19.01
C ARG A 143 2.35 0.41 18.02
N ALA A 144 2.49 1.43 17.19
CA ALA A 144 1.53 1.74 16.12
C ALA A 144 1.39 0.56 15.13
N SER A 145 2.53 0.02 14.65
CA SER A 145 2.54 -1.15 13.77
C SER A 145 1.89 -2.37 14.44
N TYR A 146 2.12 -2.57 15.74
CA TYR A 146 1.47 -3.65 16.50
C TYR A 146 -0.05 -3.45 16.57
N MET A 147 -0.51 -2.24 16.89
CA MET A 147 -1.95 -1.95 16.99
C MET A 147 -2.66 -2.09 15.63
N ILE A 148 -2.04 -1.63 14.54
CA ILE A 148 -2.56 -1.86 13.17
C ILE A 148 -2.60 -3.36 12.85
N THR A 149 -1.56 -4.11 13.19
CA THR A 149 -1.54 -5.56 12.99
C THR A 149 -2.72 -6.23 13.73
N LYS A 150 -2.94 -5.88 15.00
CA LYS A 150 -3.98 -6.49 15.84
C LYS A 150 -5.40 -6.05 15.50
N GLN A 151 -5.59 -4.76 15.26
CA GLN A 151 -6.92 -4.16 15.12
C GLN A 151 -7.41 -4.18 13.67
N VAL A 152 -6.50 -4.24 12.68
CA VAL A 152 -6.85 -4.17 11.26
C VAL A 152 -6.47 -5.45 10.53
N VAL A 153 -5.16 -5.81 10.49
CA VAL A 153 -4.69 -6.95 9.70
C VAL A 153 -5.30 -8.27 10.19
N GLU A 154 -5.37 -8.50 11.50
CA GLU A 154 -5.93 -9.76 12.04
C GLU A 154 -7.45 -9.86 11.83
N GLN A 155 -8.16 -8.74 11.65
CA GLN A 155 -9.61 -8.72 11.46
C GLN A 155 -10.05 -8.72 9.99
N CYS A 156 -9.18 -8.36 9.04
CA CYS A 156 -9.56 -8.35 7.63
C CYS A 156 -9.38 -9.71 6.94
N ASP A 157 -10.09 -9.91 5.84
CA ASP A 157 -9.91 -11.03 4.90
C ASP A 157 -8.97 -10.64 3.76
N HIS A 158 -9.02 -9.36 3.34
CA HIS A 158 -8.22 -8.78 2.25
C HIS A 158 -7.68 -7.42 2.69
N LEU A 159 -6.54 -7.00 2.13
CA LEU A 159 -5.93 -5.71 2.46
C LEU A 159 -5.38 -5.01 1.21
N ILE A 160 -5.57 -3.69 1.15
CA ILE A 160 -4.90 -2.79 0.22
C ILE A 160 -4.08 -1.80 1.04
N ASP A 161 -2.75 -1.81 0.81
CA ASP A 161 -1.79 -0.86 1.37
C ASP A 161 -1.56 0.25 0.33
N LEU A 162 -2.03 1.45 0.62
CA LEU A 162 -2.00 2.59 -0.30
C LEU A 162 -0.84 3.50 0.04
N HIS A 163 -0.04 3.77 -0.96
CA HIS A 163 1.11 4.65 -0.91
C HIS A 163 1.05 5.72 -2.00
N GLY A 164 2.02 6.62 -2.03
CA GLY A 164 2.08 7.68 -3.03
C GLY A 164 3.45 8.32 -3.12
N GLY A 165 3.60 9.30 -4.02
CA GLY A 165 4.83 10.07 -4.12
C GLY A 165 5.03 10.97 -2.91
N ASP A 166 6.05 10.68 -2.10
CA ASP A 166 6.48 11.53 -1.00
C ASP A 166 7.04 12.87 -1.50
N LEU A 167 7.46 13.77 -0.64
CA LEU A 167 7.86 15.15 -0.97
C LEU A 167 8.96 15.22 -2.04
N ASP A 168 9.78 14.22 -2.17
CA ASP A 168 10.88 14.12 -3.12
C ASP A 168 10.70 13.02 -4.19
N GLU A 169 9.50 12.42 -4.29
CA GLU A 169 9.24 11.27 -5.15
C GLU A 169 8.26 11.60 -6.28
N SER A 170 8.60 11.24 -7.50
CA SER A 170 7.69 11.24 -8.65
C SER A 170 7.48 9.81 -9.12
N LEU A 171 6.28 9.26 -8.87
CA LEU A 171 5.98 7.86 -9.13
C LEU A 171 5.11 7.69 -10.38
N ARG A 172 5.51 6.84 -11.33
CA ARG A 172 4.56 6.23 -12.26
C ARG A 172 3.58 5.41 -11.44
N PRO A 173 2.26 5.55 -11.57
CA PRO A 173 1.33 4.70 -10.85
C PRO A 173 1.57 3.21 -11.13
N TYR A 174 1.69 2.39 -10.08
CA TYR A 174 1.92 0.95 -10.16
C TYR A 174 1.38 0.21 -8.93
N SER A 175 1.26 -1.11 -9.04
CA SER A 175 0.89 -1.98 -7.92
C SER A 175 1.98 -3.03 -7.67
N TYR A 176 2.01 -3.57 -6.43
CA TYR A 176 2.79 -4.78 -6.12
C TYR A 176 1.86 -5.97 -5.99
N TRP A 177 2.26 -7.07 -6.63
CA TRP A 177 1.71 -8.40 -6.43
C TRP A 177 2.75 -9.30 -5.81
N THR A 178 2.55 -9.71 -4.55
CA THR A 178 3.47 -10.61 -3.84
C THR A 178 3.10 -12.05 -4.12
N ARG A 179 4.02 -12.79 -4.73
CA ARG A 179 3.90 -14.23 -4.96
C ARG A 179 4.36 -14.98 -3.73
N THR A 180 3.40 -15.49 -2.96
CA THR A 180 3.65 -16.16 -1.69
C THR A 180 4.02 -17.63 -1.84
N GLY A 181 3.68 -18.25 -2.98
CA GLY A 181 3.74 -19.69 -3.20
C GLY A 181 2.50 -20.45 -2.69
N ASN A 182 1.53 -19.74 -2.08
CA ASN A 182 0.20 -20.25 -1.77
C ASN A 182 -0.72 -19.90 -2.94
N GLU A 183 -0.93 -20.83 -3.84
CA GLU A 183 -1.62 -20.61 -5.11
C GLU A 183 -3.03 -19.98 -4.95
N PRO A 184 -3.90 -20.42 -4.04
CA PRO A 184 -5.20 -19.76 -3.83
C PRO A 184 -5.09 -18.30 -3.40
N GLN A 185 -4.14 -17.98 -2.51
CA GLN A 185 -3.88 -16.61 -2.06
C GLN A 185 -3.29 -15.76 -3.19
N ASP A 186 -2.29 -16.30 -3.90
CA ASP A 186 -1.60 -15.61 -4.99
C ASP A 186 -2.55 -15.28 -6.14
N ARG A 187 -3.49 -16.18 -6.46
CA ARG A 187 -4.52 -15.96 -7.46
C ARG A 187 -5.45 -14.81 -7.08
N ILE A 188 -5.94 -14.78 -5.83
CA ILE A 188 -6.83 -13.69 -5.38
C ILE A 188 -6.08 -12.35 -5.40
N SER A 189 -4.84 -12.29 -4.89
CA SER A 189 -4.02 -11.07 -4.92
C SER A 189 -3.74 -10.62 -6.36
N ARG A 190 -3.50 -11.56 -7.29
CA ARG A 190 -3.32 -11.26 -8.71
C ARG A 190 -4.57 -10.63 -9.32
N GLU A 191 -5.72 -11.20 -9.07
CA GLU A 191 -6.98 -10.63 -9.56
C GLU A 191 -7.29 -9.27 -8.90
N MET A 192 -6.88 -9.06 -7.64
CA MET A 192 -6.99 -7.75 -6.98
C MET A 192 -6.13 -6.69 -7.66
N VAL A 193 -4.86 -6.95 -8.01
CA VAL A 193 -4.03 -5.95 -8.73
C VAL A 193 -4.58 -5.67 -10.13
N LEU A 194 -5.08 -6.68 -10.85
CA LEU A 194 -5.71 -6.49 -12.14
C LEU A 194 -6.98 -5.65 -12.02
N ALA A 195 -7.83 -5.95 -11.03
CA ALA A 195 -9.04 -5.19 -10.75
C ALA A 195 -8.75 -3.77 -10.27
N PHE A 196 -7.64 -3.53 -9.58
CA PHE A 196 -7.24 -2.19 -9.15
C PHE A 196 -6.99 -1.25 -10.32
N GLY A 197 -6.50 -1.76 -11.44
CA GLY A 197 -6.50 -1.03 -12.70
C GLY A 197 -5.25 -0.20 -12.97
N LEU A 198 -4.18 -0.28 -12.17
CA LEU A 198 -2.88 0.30 -12.51
C LEU A 198 -2.15 -0.62 -13.49
N ASP A 199 -1.71 -0.07 -14.63
CA ASP A 199 -1.21 -0.85 -15.76
C ASP A 199 0.19 -1.47 -15.52
N HIS A 200 0.99 -0.93 -14.59
CA HIS A 200 2.29 -1.46 -14.21
C HIS A 200 2.17 -2.27 -12.91
N ILE A 201 2.59 -3.52 -12.93
CA ILE A 201 2.48 -4.43 -11.79
C ILE A 201 3.85 -5.04 -11.50
N ILE A 202 4.38 -4.76 -10.31
CA ILE A 202 5.66 -5.31 -9.83
C ILE A 202 5.38 -6.67 -9.21
N ILE A 203 6.07 -7.70 -9.71
CA ILE A 203 6.02 -9.04 -9.15
C ILE A 203 7.04 -9.14 -8.02
N SER A 204 6.59 -9.24 -6.80
CA SER A 204 7.43 -9.41 -5.63
C SER A 204 7.41 -10.85 -5.11
N THR A 205 8.60 -11.35 -4.78
CA THR A 205 8.77 -12.64 -4.10
C THR A 205 9.36 -12.47 -2.70
N GLU A 206 9.60 -11.23 -2.30
CA GLU A 206 10.14 -10.89 -0.99
C GLU A 206 9.06 -11.10 0.08
N ARG A 207 9.19 -12.19 0.81
CA ARG A 207 8.29 -12.54 1.89
C ARG A 207 9.02 -13.33 2.97
N PRO A 208 9.00 -12.88 4.23
CA PRO A 208 9.47 -13.70 5.33
C PRO A 208 8.57 -14.92 5.48
N LYS A 209 9.14 -16.05 5.90
CA LYS A 209 8.36 -17.27 6.22
C LYS A 209 7.67 -17.13 7.58
N ASP A 210 8.30 -16.46 8.52
CA ASP A 210 7.75 -16.19 9.86
C ASP A 210 6.91 -14.91 9.83
N PRO A 211 5.62 -14.94 10.19
CA PRO A 211 4.78 -13.76 10.33
C PRO A 211 5.31 -12.71 11.31
N LYS A 212 6.16 -13.09 12.27
CA LYS A 212 6.82 -12.18 13.21
C LYS A 212 7.98 -11.40 12.58
N ALA A 213 8.50 -11.87 11.46
CA ALA A 213 9.59 -11.25 10.72
C ALA A 213 9.10 -10.43 9.51
N SER A 214 7.80 -10.19 9.37
CA SER A 214 7.27 -9.27 8.36
C SER A 214 7.76 -7.84 8.65
N ARG A 215 7.95 -7.03 7.60
CA ARG A 215 8.51 -5.67 7.71
C ARG A 215 7.57 -4.62 7.15
N TYR A 216 6.75 -5.01 6.19
CA TYR A 216 5.78 -4.18 5.49
C TYR A 216 4.36 -4.54 5.91
N LEU A 217 3.43 -3.61 5.79
CA LEU A 217 2.03 -3.87 6.12
C LEU A 217 1.45 -4.98 5.22
N GLU A 218 1.68 -4.87 3.92
CA GLU A 218 1.26 -5.88 2.94
C GLU A 218 1.84 -7.27 3.28
N ASN A 219 3.15 -7.35 3.59
CA ASN A 219 3.79 -8.60 4.01
C ASN A 219 3.19 -9.17 5.31
N THR A 220 2.74 -8.30 6.20
CA THR A 220 2.10 -8.72 7.46
C THR A 220 0.77 -9.41 7.19
N ALA A 221 0.03 -8.95 6.18
CA ALA A 221 -1.19 -9.61 5.74
C ALA A 221 -0.88 -10.93 4.98
N THR A 222 0.02 -10.90 4.00
CA THR A 222 0.35 -12.09 3.18
C THR A 222 0.93 -13.24 4.00
N THR A 223 1.80 -12.96 4.98
CA THR A 223 2.35 -14.00 5.87
C THR A 223 1.31 -14.61 6.81
N ARG A 224 0.15 -13.99 6.93
CA ARG A 224 -1.03 -14.50 7.67
C ARG A 224 -2.08 -15.14 6.76
N GLY A 225 -1.71 -15.44 5.51
CA GLY A 225 -2.58 -16.09 4.53
C GLY A 225 -3.65 -15.18 3.93
N LYS A 226 -3.55 -13.86 4.12
CA LYS A 226 -4.54 -12.90 3.63
C LYS A 226 -4.10 -12.33 2.28
N PRO A 227 -4.92 -12.46 1.21
CA PRO A 227 -4.66 -11.80 -0.06
C PRO A 227 -4.55 -10.29 0.16
N SER A 228 -3.46 -9.70 -0.31
CA SER A 228 -3.21 -8.27 -0.18
C SER A 228 -2.38 -7.74 -1.34
N ILE A 229 -2.48 -6.45 -1.57
CA ILE A 229 -1.75 -5.71 -2.61
C ILE A 229 -1.25 -4.39 -2.04
N THR A 230 -0.20 -3.84 -2.64
CA THR A 230 0.20 -2.44 -2.46
C THR A 230 -0.09 -1.69 -3.76
N ALA A 231 -0.59 -0.46 -3.65
CA ALA A 231 -0.81 0.43 -4.79
C ALA A 231 -0.17 1.79 -4.52
N GLU A 232 0.51 2.31 -5.54
CA GLU A 232 1.33 3.51 -5.48
C GLU A 232 0.90 4.50 -6.55
N ALA A 233 0.56 5.74 -6.18
CA ALA A 233 0.34 6.83 -7.12
C ALA A 233 0.57 8.18 -6.42
N GLY A 234 1.36 9.06 -7.03
CA GLY A 234 1.60 10.40 -6.49
C GLY A 234 2.85 11.06 -7.04
N HIS A 235 2.99 12.35 -6.77
CA HIS A 235 4.06 13.20 -7.26
C HIS A 235 4.39 14.29 -6.25
N ALA A 236 5.61 14.30 -5.72
CA ALA A 236 6.22 15.39 -4.95
C ALA A 236 5.34 15.97 -3.83
N GLY A 237 4.60 15.12 -3.11
CA GLY A 237 3.66 15.57 -2.07
C GLY A 237 2.52 16.45 -2.59
N THR A 238 2.21 16.44 -3.90
CA THR A 238 1.03 17.07 -4.48
C THR A 238 -0.12 16.08 -4.54
N VAL A 239 -1.33 16.57 -4.84
CA VAL A 239 -2.53 15.74 -5.01
C VAL A 239 -3.06 15.96 -6.42
N GLU A 240 -2.40 15.31 -7.38
CA GLU A 240 -2.78 15.39 -8.78
C GLU A 240 -4.10 14.65 -9.00
N PRO A 241 -5.06 15.23 -9.77
CA PRO A 241 -6.38 14.62 -9.98
C PRO A 241 -6.32 13.22 -10.58
N GLU A 242 -5.39 12.95 -11.49
CA GLU A 242 -5.25 11.65 -12.14
C GLU A 242 -4.76 10.58 -11.16
N ASP A 243 -3.74 10.89 -10.34
CA ASP A 243 -3.21 9.99 -9.32
C ASP A 243 -4.26 9.71 -8.23
N LEU A 244 -5.00 10.75 -7.81
CA LEU A 244 -6.09 10.64 -6.84
C LEU A 244 -7.22 9.76 -7.36
N SER A 245 -7.68 9.99 -8.58
CA SER A 245 -8.75 9.19 -9.21
C SER A 245 -8.33 7.74 -9.37
N ALA A 246 -7.08 7.49 -9.79
CA ALA A 246 -6.55 6.14 -9.95
C ALA A 246 -6.62 5.32 -8.65
N LEU A 247 -6.29 5.92 -7.50
CA LEU A 247 -6.39 5.24 -6.20
C LEU A 247 -7.84 5.02 -5.75
N ILE A 248 -8.72 6.01 -5.91
CA ILE A 248 -10.14 5.90 -5.55
C ILE A 248 -10.82 4.84 -6.41
N ASP A 249 -10.70 4.94 -7.74
CA ASP A 249 -11.34 4.04 -8.69
C ASP A 249 -10.81 2.61 -8.54
N GLY A 250 -9.51 2.47 -8.27
CA GLY A 250 -8.88 1.20 -7.97
C GLY A 250 -9.48 0.52 -6.74
N CYS A 251 -9.62 1.22 -5.64
CA CYS A 251 -10.28 0.70 -4.44
C CYS A 251 -11.73 0.27 -4.73
N LEU A 252 -12.51 1.11 -5.41
CA LEU A 252 -13.90 0.80 -5.77
C LEU A 252 -13.99 -0.41 -6.71
N SER A 253 -13.07 -0.54 -7.65
CA SER A 253 -13.02 -1.66 -8.59
C SER A 253 -12.67 -2.97 -7.87
N VAL A 254 -11.71 -2.98 -6.94
CA VAL A 254 -11.43 -4.15 -6.10
C VAL A 254 -12.65 -4.50 -5.22
N MET A 255 -13.36 -3.52 -4.66
CA MET A 255 -14.59 -3.79 -3.92
C MET A 255 -15.67 -4.47 -4.80
N ARG A 256 -15.78 -4.09 -6.08
CA ARG A 256 -16.66 -4.78 -7.05
C ARG A 256 -16.17 -6.20 -7.37
N TYR A 257 -14.86 -6.38 -7.54
CA TYR A 257 -14.27 -7.72 -7.73
C TYR A 257 -14.61 -8.64 -6.55
N LEU A 258 -14.45 -8.16 -5.32
CA LEU A 258 -14.77 -8.89 -4.09
C LEU A 258 -16.28 -9.01 -3.83
N LYS A 259 -17.14 -8.53 -4.73
CA LYS A 259 -18.61 -8.51 -4.60
C LYS A 259 -19.12 -7.71 -3.38
N MET A 260 -18.35 -6.75 -2.95
CA MET A 260 -18.71 -5.84 -1.85
C MET A 260 -19.55 -4.66 -2.33
N LEU A 261 -19.41 -4.25 -3.59
CA LEU A 261 -20.23 -3.22 -4.23
C LEU A 261 -20.93 -3.80 -5.47
N PRO A 262 -22.08 -3.21 -5.88
CA PRO A 262 -22.72 -3.55 -7.14
C PRO A 262 -21.88 -3.12 -8.34
N GLY A 263 -22.10 -3.77 -9.50
CA GLY A 263 -21.40 -3.50 -10.74
C GLY A 263 -20.24 -4.45 -11.01
N ALA A 264 -19.60 -4.29 -12.16
CA ALA A 264 -18.44 -5.05 -12.58
C ALA A 264 -17.14 -4.31 -12.20
N PRO A 265 -16.05 -5.02 -11.89
CA PRO A 265 -14.73 -4.42 -11.80
C PRO A 265 -14.27 -3.92 -13.18
N SER A 266 -13.28 -3.04 -13.20
CA SER A 266 -12.65 -2.54 -14.44
C SER A 266 -11.19 -3.01 -14.48
N PRO A 267 -10.95 -4.31 -14.76
CA PRO A 267 -9.59 -4.85 -14.72
C PRO A 267 -8.74 -4.34 -15.88
N ILE A 268 -7.43 -4.27 -15.68
CA ILE A 268 -6.47 -4.04 -16.75
C ILE A 268 -6.41 -5.24 -17.68
N GLU A 269 -6.62 -5.01 -18.98
CA GLU A 269 -6.55 -6.06 -20.01
C GLU A 269 -5.11 -6.37 -20.44
N HIS A 270 -4.24 -5.36 -20.46
CA HIS A 270 -2.85 -5.46 -20.92
C HIS A 270 -1.86 -4.98 -19.86
N PRO A 271 -1.66 -5.72 -18.77
CA PRO A 271 -0.75 -5.32 -17.71
C PRO A 271 0.71 -5.41 -18.16
N VAL A 272 1.51 -4.44 -17.73
CA VAL A 272 2.97 -4.45 -17.84
C VAL A 272 3.54 -5.05 -16.57
N TRP A 273 3.99 -6.29 -16.67
CA TRP A 273 4.61 -6.98 -15.54
C TRP A 273 6.06 -6.57 -15.38
N VAL A 274 6.43 -6.12 -14.18
CA VAL A 274 7.80 -5.75 -13.81
C VAL A 274 8.36 -6.85 -12.92
N GLU A 275 9.44 -7.51 -13.37
CA GLU A 275 10.04 -8.63 -12.64
C GLU A 275 11.19 -8.22 -11.73
N LYS A 276 11.75 -7.03 -11.93
CA LYS A 276 12.88 -6.54 -11.16
C LYS A 276 12.90 -5.01 -11.15
N ILE A 277 13.24 -4.44 -10.02
CA ILE A 277 13.56 -3.02 -9.90
C ILE A 277 15.07 -2.85 -9.84
N VAL A 278 15.60 -1.91 -10.61
CA VAL A 278 17.01 -1.53 -10.60
C VAL A 278 17.10 -0.08 -10.14
N THR A 279 17.75 0.13 -8.99
CA THR A 279 17.90 1.45 -8.38
C THR A 279 19.17 2.14 -8.91
N ILE A 280 19.02 3.40 -9.27
CA ILE A 280 20.13 4.30 -9.64
C ILE A 280 20.31 5.26 -8.48
N THR A 281 21.48 5.25 -7.87
CA THR A 281 21.83 6.14 -6.75
C THR A 281 22.84 7.20 -7.17
N SER A 282 22.87 8.31 -6.46
CA SER A 282 23.86 9.36 -6.68
C SER A 282 25.19 9.02 -6.01
N ASP A 283 26.26 9.20 -6.72
CA ASP A 283 27.64 9.09 -6.22
C ASP A 283 28.14 10.41 -5.60
N GLN A 284 27.38 11.49 -5.80
CA GLN A 284 27.76 12.85 -5.41
C GLN A 284 26.61 13.58 -4.69
N THR A 285 26.99 14.54 -3.85
CA THR A 285 26.06 15.53 -3.29
C THR A 285 26.08 16.79 -4.14
N GLY A 286 24.89 17.34 -4.48
CA GLY A 286 24.80 18.54 -5.30
C GLY A 286 23.38 18.85 -5.75
N ILE A 287 23.25 19.47 -6.90
CA ILE A 287 21.98 19.86 -7.52
C ILE A 287 21.64 18.86 -8.61
N PHE A 288 20.52 18.16 -8.48
CA PHE A 288 20.04 17.17 -9.45
C PHE A 288 19.16 17.81 -10.53
N TYR A 289 19.40 17.38 -11.77
CA TYR A 289 18.62 17.73 -12.95
C TYR A 289 18.12 16.47 -13.63
N PRO A 290 16.81 16.14 -13.57
CA PRO A 290 16.23 15.02 -14.29
C PRO A 290 16.17 15.32 -15.79
N LEU A 291 16.45 14.32 -16.63
CA LEU A 291 16.31 14.38 -18.09
C LEU A 291 15.16 13.52 -18.60
N VAL A 292 14.56 12.72 -17.72
CA VAL A 292 13.40 11.88 -18.01
C VAL A 292 12.32 12.12 -16.96
N LYS A 293 11.11 11.65 -17.24
CA LYS A 293 9.97 11.73 -16.32
C LYS A 293 9.57 10.33 -15.86
N ARG A 294 8.75 10.24 -14.79
CA ARG A 294 8.07 9.01 -14.40
C ARG A 294 7.33 8.41 -15.62
N GLY A 295 7.42 7.12 -15.81
CA GLY A 295 6.81 6.41 -16.94
C GLY A 295 7.61 6.44 -18.25
N THR A 296 8.77 7.12 -18.31
CA THR A 296 9.64 7.08 -19.48
C THR A 296 10.28 5.70 -19.61
N TYR A 297 10.18 5.10 -20.81
CA TYR A 297 10.96 3.89 -21.14
C TYR A 297 12.40 4.29 -21.50
N VAL A 298 13.37 3.61 -20.91
CA VAL A 298 14.80 3.88 -21.07
C VAL A 298 15.54 2.62 -21.54
N GLU A 299 16.59 2.84 -22.31
CA GLU A 299 17.55 1.78 -22.67
C GLU A 299 18.72 1.75 -21.69
N GLN A 300 19.40 0.62 -21.60
CA GLN A 300 20.62 0.51 -20.81
C GLN A 300 21.67 1.53 -21.33
N GLY A 301 22.27 2.27 -20.40
CA GLY A 301 23.25 3.32 -20.71
C GLY A 301 22.64 4.69 -20.98
N MET A 302 21.31 4.80 -21.21
CA MET A 302 20.63 6.09 -21.42
C MET A 302 20.83 7.00 -20.20
N LYS A 303 21.17 8.26 -20.43
CA LYS A 303 21.31 9.28 -19.39
C LYS A 303 19.94 9.68 -18.89
N VAL A 304 19.67 9.49 -17.60
CA VAL A 304 18.38 9.80 -16.96
C VAL A 304 18.41 11.10 -16.17
N GLY A 305 19.59 11.61 -15.88
CA GLY A 305 19.80 12.88 -15.19
C GLY A 305 21.29 13.15 -14.96
N TYR A 306 21.58 14.25 -14.28
CA TYR A 306 22.93 14.59 -13.85
C TYR A 306 22.91 15.43 -12.56
N VAL A 307 24.01 15.42 -11.84
CA VAL A 307 24.22 16.24 -10.63
C VAL A 307 25.34 17.23 -10.90
N THR A 308 25.11 18.49 -10.52
CA THR A 308 26.13 19.53 -10.54
C THR A 308 26.61 19.86 -9.12
N ASP A 309 27.79 20.46 -9.01
CA ASP A 309 28.14 21.21 -7.81
C ASP A 309 27.33 22.52 -7.70
N TYR A 310 27.53 23.27 -6.63
CA TYR A 310 26.79 24.52 -6.37
C TYR A 310 27.19 25.71 -7.24
N VAL A 311 28.14 25.53 -8.17
CA VAL A 311 28.54 26.52 -9.17
C VAL A 311 28.27 26.08 -10.61
N GLY A 312 27.50 24.98 -10.76
CA GLY A 312 26.96 24.53 -12.05
C GLY A 312 27.85 23.55 -12.83
N LYS A 313 29.00 23.12 -12.29
CA LYS A 313 29.83 22.10 -12.94
C LYS A 313 29.23 20.72 -12.74
N THR A 314 28.99 19.96 -13.84
CA THR A 314 28.55 18.57 -13.75
C THR A 314 29.61 17.71 -13.06
N ILE A 315 29.21 17.02 -12.00
CA ILE A 315 30.07 16.16 -11.18
C ILE A 315 29.64 14.68 -11.20
N PHE A 316 28.41 14.39 -11.68
CA PHE A 316 27.90 13.03 -11.84
C PHE A 316 26.87 12.95 -12.96
N GLU A 317 26.89 11.89 -13.76
CA GLU A 317 25.87 11.55 -14.74
C GLU A 317 25.15 10.26 -14.33
N ALA A 318 23.86 10.36 -14.07
CA ALA A 318 23.01 9.22 -13.78
C ALA A 318 22.60 8.52 -15.10
N ARG A 319 22.92 7.22 -15.21
CA ARG A 319 22.60 6.41 -16.38
C ARG A 319 21.81 5.17 -15.99
N ALA A 320 20.84 4.79 -16.82
CA ALA A 320 20.07 3.56 -16.64
C ALA A 320 20.99 2.35 -16.74
N SER A 321 21.06 1.53 -15.68
CA SER A 321 21.86 0.31 -15.66
C SER A 321 21.17 -0.90 -16.31
N ALA A 322 19.85 -0.75 -16.63
CA ALA A 322 19.06 -1.72 -17.38
C ALA A 322 18.05 -1.00 -18.26
N ALA A 323 17.56 -1.68 -19.30
CA ALA A 323 16.41 -1.22 -20.07
C ALA A 323 15.12 -1.48 -19.25
N GLY A 324 14.14 -0.56 -19.34
CA GLY A 324 12.87 -0.67 -18.63
C GLY A 324 12.11 0.64 -18.52
N VAL A 325 11.17 0.72 -17.60
CA VAL A 325 10.33 1.90 -17.34
C VAL A 325 10.78 2.62 -16.07
N VAL A 326 10.87 3.94 -16.09
CA VAL A 326 11.15 4.75 -14.89
C VAL A 326 9.90 4.76 -14.00
N LEU A 327 9.92 3.93 -12.96
CA LEU A 327 8.83 3.83 -11.97
C LEU A 327 8.89 4.98 -10.97
N TYR A 328 10.08 5.35 -10.55
CA TYR A 328 10.37 6.44 -9.64
C TYR A 328 11.48 7.32 -10.22
N ILE A 329 11.37 8.62 -10.04
CA ILE A 329 12.46 9.57 -10.22
C ILE A 329 12.39 10.65 -9.13
N CYS A 330 13.57 11.06 -8.61
CA CYS A 330 13.66 12.15 -7.65
C CYS A 330 13.04 13.43 -8.25
N ALA A 331 12.09 14.02 -7.52
CA ALA A 331 11.31 15.18 -7.98
C ALA A 331 11.92 16.51 -7.57
N VAL A 332 12.92 16.52 -6.69
CA VAL A 332 13.51 17.74 -6.13
C VAL A 332 14.98 17.89 -6.53
N PRO A 333 15.49 19.15 -6.60
CA PRO A 333 16.88 19.38 -6.96
C PRO A 333 17.90 18.95 -5.90
N SER A 334 17.49 18.81 -4.65
CA SER A 334 18.39 18.43 -3.55
C SER A 334 18.80 16.97 -3.69
N MET A 335 20.09 16.72 -3.86
CA MET A 335 20.64 15.38 -3.99
C MET A 335 21.82 15.19 -3.05
N ILE A 336 21.80 14.12 -2.26
CA ILE A 336 22.90 13.71 -1.43
C ILE A 336 23.52 12.41 -1.95
N LYS A 337 24.80 12.22 -1.72
CA LYS A 337 25.50 10.97 -2.05
C LYS A 337 24.79 9.78 -1.39
N GLY A 338 24.53 8.74 -2.18
CA GLY A 338 23.81 7.53 -1.75
C GLY A 338 22.29 7.60 -1.88
N ALA A 339 21.71 8.80 -2.09
CA ALA A 339 20.26 8.91 -2.33
C ALA A 339 19.85 8.33 -3.67
N THR A 340 18.61 7.83 -3.73
CA THR A 340 18.01 7.31 -4.96
C THR A 340 17.69 8.43 -5.93
N ILE A 341 18.19 8.29 -7.16
CA ILE A 341 17.87 9.16 -8.30
C ILE A 341 16.64 8.64 -9.03
N ALA A 342 16.63 7.34 -9.36
CA ALA A 342 15.54 6.70 -10.09
C ALA A 342 15.48 5.20 -9.79
N ASN A 343 14.27 4.63 -9.93
CA ASN A 343 14.03 3.20 -9.99
C ASN A 343 13.54 2.83 -11.38
N VAL A 344 14.26 1.95 -12.07
CA VAL A 344 13.89 1.41 -13.38
C VAL A 344 13.30 0.03 -13.21
N GLY A 345 12.04 -0.14 -13.60
CA GLY A 345 11.36 -1.42 -13.65
C GLY A 345 11.73 -2.19 -14.91
N VAL A 346 12.37 -3.34 -14.76
CA VAL A 346 12.65 -4.25 -15.88
C VAL A 346 11.37 -5.00 -16.22
N VAL A 347 10.88 -4.80 -17.45
CA VAL A 347 9.64 -5.42 -17.92
C VAL A 347 9.88 -6.90 -18.18
N ALA A 348 9.00 -7.75 -17.66
CA ALA A 348 9.04 -9.19 -17.89
C ALA A 348 8.78 -9.51 -19.36
N ALA A 349 9.48 -10.48 -19.90
CA ALA A 349 9.17 -11.01 -21.22
C ALA A 349 7.72 -11.53 -21.24
N GLN A 350 6.97 -11.20 -22.30
CA GLN A 350 5.58 -11.67 -22.47
C GLN A 350 5.58 -13.20 -22.44
N ASN A 351 4.95 -13.78 -21.40
CA ASN A 351 4.57 -15.20 -21.22
C ASN A 351 4.71 -15.67 -19.75
N LYS A 352 4.40 -14.80 -18.78
CA LYS A 352 4.32 -15.26 -17.38
C LYS A 352 2.92 -15.08 -16.81
#